data_b0266cbf2064596d5d95bf2f6025a9da
#
_entry.id   b0266cbf2064596d5d95bf2f6025a9da
#
_cell.length_a   1.000
_cell.length_b   1.000
_cell.length_c   1.000
_cell.angle_alpha   90.00
_cell.angle_beta   90.00
_cell.angle_gamma   90.00
#
_symmetry.space_group_name_H-M   'P 1'
#
loop_
_entity.id
_entity.type
_entity.pdbx_description
1 polymer ?
#
loop_
_entity_poly.entity_id
_entity_poly.type
_entity_poly.pdbx_seq_one_letter_code
_entity_poly.pdbx_strand_id
1 'polypeptide(L)'
;MKFAPLNLTSEEMIDYTPEWTGERTADGRPRVPDDLLQRMATVTITQAWGVLRNEGYHWQYEGDWRCTHPGQTLVGRAVTAMYMPRRPVMRRIMEEKGEQCGCIGDQISWPIDVLVQGDVYVADVYGKIEAGAVIGDNLSTAIYTNSGKGVVHNAAVRDLEGIQDIPGFASFVRGWHPTYASPTIMLVGMNCPLRMGQATVMPGDVVLGKEMGVIFVPPHLAEKVVQTSEIVSLRDRFGKMRLSEGRYTPGQIDRRWTDEIEADFAEWVEAHIDELPVPRETIQEYLKERTW
;
A
#
# COMPACT_ATOMS: atom_id res chain seq x y z
N MET A 1 2.24 -4.88 -26.88
CA MET A 1 0.83 -5.00 -27.38
C MET A 1 -0.11 -5.00 -26.19
N LYS A 2 -1.23 -4.26 -26.23
CA LYS A 2 -2.22 -4.29 -25.14
C LYS A 2 -3.13 -5.52 -25.30
N PHE A 3 -3.04 -6.52 -24.42
CA PHE A 3 -3.97 -7.65 -24.43
C PHE A 3 -5.31 -7.33 -23.74
N ALA A 4 -5.33 -6.41 -22.79
CA ALA A 4 -6.53 -5.96 -22.11
C ALA A 4 -6.80 -4.48 -22.37
N PRO A 5 -8.09 -4.06 -22.42
CA PRO A 5 -8.47 -2.72 -22.87
C PRO A 5 -7.96 -1.59 -21.97
N LEU A 6 -7.78 -1.86 -20.68
CA LEU A 6 -7.41 -0.84 -19.69
C LEU A 6 -5.91 -0.85 -19.33
N ASN A 7 -5.09 -1.71 -19.97
CA ASN A 7 -3.65 -1.66 -19.73
C ASN A 7 -3.09 -0.30 -20.16
N LEU A 8 -2.28 0.31 -19.29
CA LEU A 8 -1.48 1.46 -19.67
C LEU A 8 -0.22 1.02 -20.43
N THR A 9 0.21 1.82 -21.39
CA THR A 9 1.57 1.74 -21.95
C THR A 9 2.54 2.41 -20.98
N SER A 10 3.85 2.20 -21.16
CA SER A 10 4.88 2.88 -20.37
C SER A 10 4.80 4.41 -20.51
N GLU A 11 4.46 4.91 -21.70
CA GLU A 11 4.25 6.35 -21.97
C GLU A 11 3.05 6.88 -21.18
N GLU A 12 1.89 6.22 -21.31
CA GLU A 12 0.68 6.60 -20.55
C GLU A 12 0.93 6.53 -19.03
N MET A 13 1.73 5.57 -18.55
CA MET A 13 2.10 5.48 -17.14
C MET A 13 2.90 6.70 -16.67
N ILE A 14 3.85 7.15 -17.47
CA ILE A 14 4.65 8.35 -17.19
C ILE A 14 3.75 9.59 -17.19
N ASP A 15 2.87 9.74 -18.19
CA ASP A 15 1.94 10.86 -18.33
C ASP A 15 0.99 11.01 -17.14
N TYR A 16 0.58 9.88 -16.53
CA TYR A 16 -0.30 9.88 -15.35
C TYR A 16 0.42 9.94 -13.99
N THR A 17 1.75 9.92 -13.99
CA THR A 17 2.58 10.05 -12.78
C THR A 17 3.70 11.06 -12.99
N PRO A 18 3.39 12.32 -13.44
CA PRO A 18 4.39 13.29 -13.85
C PRO A 18 5.22 13.84 -12.67
N GLU A 19 4.66 13.83 -11.45
CA GLU A 19 5.37 14.29 -10.25
C GLU A 19 6.47 13.33 -9.78
N TRP A 20 6.46 12.08 -10.28
CA TRP A 20 7.51 11.14 -9.94
C TRP A 20 8.73 11.30 -10.83
N THR A 21 9.82 11.79 -10.25
CA THR A 21 11.11 12.04 -10.93
C THR A 21 12.17 10.96 -10.65
N GLY A 22 11.84 9.98 -9.81
CA GLY A 22 12.74 8.89 -9.43
C GLY A 22 12.82 7.75 -10.45
N GLU A 23 13.46 6.65 -10.06
CA GLU A 23 13.60 5.45 -10.88
C GLU A 23 12.23 4.88 -11.28
N ARG A 24 12.17 4.27 -12.47
CA ARG A 24 10.98 3.55 -12.98
C ARG A 24 11.34 2.14 -13.37
N THR A 25 10.37 1.24 -13.26
CA THR A 25 10.45 -0.10 -13.81
C THR A 25 10.37 -0.08 -15.36
N ALA A 26 10.68 -1.19 -16.00
CA ALA A 26 10.66 -1.31 -17.47
C ALA A 26 9.26 -1.05 -18.07
N ASP A 27 8.19 -1.25 -17.31
CA ASP A 27 6.80 -0.98 -17.70
C ASP A 27 6.34 0.46 -17.37
N GLY A 28 7.26 1.33 -16.90
CA GLY A 28 7.02 2.75 -16.63
C GLY A 28 6.51 3.05 -15.22
N ARG A 29 6.21 2.04 -14.39
CA ARG A 29 5.74 2.25 -13.02
C ARG A 29 6.80 3.00 -12.17
N PRO A 30 6.40 3.96 -11.34
CA PRO A 30 7.28 4.52 -10.31
C PRO A 30 7.87 3.44 -9.41
N ARG A 31 9.17 3.52 -9.15
CA ARG A 31 9.89 2.61 -8.28
C ARG A 31 10.40 3.34 -7.03
N VAL A 32 9.55 3.43 -6.02
CA VAL A 32 9.94 3.96 -4.70
C VAL A 32 11.06 3.09 -4.13
N PRO A 33 12.17 3.67 -3.61
CA PRO A 33 13.30 2.93 -3.06
C PRO A 33 12.94 1.98 -1.92
N ASP A 34 13.66 0.86 -1.81
CA ASP A 34 13.34 -0.19 -0.83
C ASP A 34 13.61 0.25 0.62
N ASP A 35 14.59 1.11 0.87
CA ASP A 35 14.87 1.72 2.16
C ASP A 35 13.71 2.64 2.61
N LEU A 36 13.14 3.40 1.69
CA LEU A 36 11.96 4.23 1.97
C LEU A 36 10.73 3.36 2.29
N LEU A 37 10.56 2.23 1.61
CA LEU A 37 9.51 1.27 1.95
C LEU A 37 9.72 0.64 3.34
N GLN A 38 10.96 0.39 3.75
CA GLN A 38 11.26 -0.10 5.10
C GLN A 38 10.88 0.94 6.17
N ARG A 39 11.20 2.21 5.95
CA ARG A 39 10.80 3.31 6.83
C ARG A 39 9.28 3.51 6.84
N MET A 40 8.61 3.38 5.69
CA MET A 40 7.14 3.43 5.59
C MET A 40 6.45 2.39 6.49
N ALA A 41 7.06 1.25 6.77
CA ALA A 41 6.49 0.24 7.65
C ALA A 41 6.26 0.73 9.10
N THR A 42 6.97 1.76 9.55
CA THR A 42 6.80 2.37 10.87
C THR A 42 5.68 3.41 10.92
N VAL A 43 5.27 3.94 9.76
CA VAL A 43 4.21 4.95 9.62
C VAL A 43 2.86 4.38 10.02
N THR A 44 2.05 5.13 10.77
CA THR A 44 0.66 4.75 11.05
C THR A 44 -0.27 5.18 9.92
N ILE A 45 -1.39 4.48 9.76
CA ILE A 45 -2.42 4.86 8.77
C ILE A 45 -2.90 6.30 8.98
N THR A 46 -3.09 6.71 10.24
CA THR A 46 -3.56 8.07 10.59
C THR A 46 -2.55 9.14 10.20
N GLN A 47 -1.25 8.90 10.42
CA GLN A 47 -0.19 9.83 10.02
C GLN A 47 -0.12 9.98 8.50
N ALA A 48 -0.10 8.86 7.77
CA ALA A 48 -0.12 8.86 6.31
C ALA A 48 -1.36 9.60 5.77
N TRP A 49 -2.55 9.30 6.32
CA TRP A 49 -3.79 9.95 5.95
C TRP A 49 -3.76 11.46 6.18
N GLY A 50 -3.20 11.92 7.30
CA GLY A 50 -3.07 13.34 7.62
C GLY A 50 -2.24 14.10 6.59
N VAL A 51 -1.09 13.53 6.19
CA VAL A 51 -0.23 14.12 5.15
C VAL A 51 -0.97 14.15 3.80
N LEU A 52 -1.54 13.03 3.37
CA LEU A 52 -2.23 12.94 2.10
C LEU A 52 -3.42 13.90 2.00
N ARG A 53 -4.22 14.02 3.07
CA ARG A 53 -5.32 14.98 3.13
C ARG A 53 -4.84 16.41 2.93
N ASN A 54 -3.74 16.81 3.55
CA ASN A 54 -3.18 18.15 3.43
C ASN A 54 -2.63 18.44 2.01
N GLU A 55 -2.27 17.38 1.27
CA GLU A 55 -1.86 17.44 -0.14
C GLU A 55 -3.04 17.30 -1.13
N GLY A 56 -4.28 17.31 -0.63
CA GLY A 56 -5.49 17.22 -1.47
C GLY A 56 -5.95 15.79 -1.78
N TYR A 57 -5.28 14.75 -1.28
CA TYR A 57 -5.64 13.35 -1.46
C TYR A 57 -6.55 12.88 -0.33
N HIS A 58 -7.83 13.20 -0.39
CA HIS A 58 -8.79 12.96 0.70
C HIS A 58 -9.27 11.51 0.83
N TRP A 59 -9.14 10.67 -0.21
CA TRP A 59 -9.82 9.38 -0.31
C TRP A 59 -8.87 8.21 -0.61
N GLN A 60 -7.65 8.22 -0.09
CA GLN A 60 -6.66 7.18 -0.38
C GLN A 60 -6.67 6.01 0.61
N TYR A 61 -7.63 5.97 1.51
CA TYR A 61 -7.78 4.95 2.53
C TYR A 61 -9.03 4.10 2.30
N GLU A 62 -8.90 2.78 2.57
CA GLU A 62 -10.01 1.84 2.58
C GLU A 62 -9.91 0.90 3.80
N GLY A 63 -11.00 0.75 4.52
CA GLY A 63 -11.14 -0.09 5.71
C GLY A 63 -11.85 -1.42 5.46
N ASP A 64 -12.31 -2.04 6.56
CA ASP A 64 -13.15 -3.25 6.57
C ASP A 64 -12.55 -4.46 5.83
N TRP A 65 -11.24 -4.65 5.98
CA TRP A 65 -10.53 -5.80 5.46
C TRP A 65 -10.51 -6.98 6.44
N ARG A 66 -10.54 -8.19 5.89
CA ARG A 66 -10.07 -9.38 6.59
C ARG A 66 -8.61 -9.59 6.27
N CYS A 67 -7.80 -9.88 7.30
CA CYS A 67 -6.38 -10.15 7.13
C CYS A 67 -6.09 -11.63 7.35
N THR A 68 -5.30 -12.24 6.46
CA THR A 68 -4.87 -13.64 6.62
C THR A 68 -3.84 -13.81 7.73
N HIS A 69 -3.04 -12.76 7.97
CA HIS A 69 -2.00 -12.72 9.01
C HIS A 69 -2.20 -11.49 9.89
N PRO A 70 -3.11 -11.57 10.90
CA PRO A 70 -3.39 -10.45 11.79
C PRO A 70 -2.12 -9.92 12.47
N GLY A 71 -1.99 -8.60 12.56
CA GLY A 71 -0.84 -7.93 13.17
C GLY A 71 0.36 -7.74 12.25
N GLN A 72 0.37 -8.33 11.04
CA GLN A 72 1.43 -8.07 10.06
C GLN A 72 1.18 -6.76 9.30
N THR A 73 2.27 -6.05 9.04
CA THR A 73 2.27 -4.85 8.19
C THR A 73 2.60 -5.24 6.76
N LEU A 74 1.81 -4.75 5.80
CA LEU A 74 2.06 -4.88 4.36
C LEU A 74 2.57 -3.56 3.81
N VAL A 75 3.79 -3.56 3.24
CA VAL A 75 4.33 -2.40 2.54
C VAL A 75 4.99 -2.83 1.25
N GLY A 76 4.66 -2.15 0.15
CA GLY A 76 5.29 -2.37 -1.14
C GLY A 76 4.67 -1.50 -2.24
N ARG A 77 5.12 -1.68 -3.48
CA ARG A 77 4.66 -0.95 -4.66
C ARG A 77 3.49 -1.67 -5.31
N ALA A 78 2.44 -0.95 -5.66
CA ALA A 78 1.25 -1.55 -6.27
C ALA A 78 1.52 -2.06 -7.70
N VAL A 79 1.25 -3.33 -7.94
CA VAL A 79 0.93 -3.89 -9.25
C VAL A 79 -0.56 -4.09 -9.30
N THR A 80 -1.23 -3.37 -10.17
CA THR A 80 -2.69 -3.31 -10.20
C THR A 80 -3.29 -4.25 -11.22
N ALA A 81 -4.42 -4.86 -10.89
CA ALA A 81 -5.22 -5.64 -11.83
C ALA A 81 -6.72 -5.39 -11.62
N MET A 82 -7.45 -5.19 -12.71
CA MET A 82 -8.87 -4.96 -12.68
C MET A 82 -9.61 -6.11 -13.37
N TYR A 83 -10.60 -6.62 -12.67
CA TYR A 83 -11.48 -7.68 -13.16
C TYR A 83 -12.93 -7.20 -13.29
N MET A 84 -13.64 -7.81 -14.22
CA MET A 84 -15.07 -7.60 -14.42
C MET A 84 -15.79 -8.96 -14.48
N PRO A 85 -17.13 -8.99 -14.28
CA PRO A 85 -17.94 -10.17 -14.56
C PRO A 85 -17.67 -10.71 -15.96
N ARG A 86 -17.56 -12.03 -16.08
CA ARG A 86 -17.24 -12.70 -17.34
C ARG A 86 -18.22 -12.37 -18.44
N ARG A 87 -17.70 -11.90 -19.57
CA ARG A 87 -18.38 -11.80 -20.86
C ARG A 87 -17.68 -12.74 -21.85
N PRO A 88 -18.29 -13.86 -22.25
CA PRO A 88 -17.57 -14.96 -22.92
C PRO A 88 -16.77 -14.55 -24.16
N VAL A 89 -17.35 -13.75 -25.06
CA VAL A 89 -16.68 -13.32 -26.29
C VAL A 89 -15.48 -12.41 -25.97
N MET A 90 -15.66 -11.46 -25.05
CA MET A 90 -14.59 -10.52 -24.66
C MET A 90 -13.45 -11.28 -23.97
N ARG A 91 -13.77 -12.19 -23.06
CA ARG A 91 -12.76 -13.04 -22.39
C ARG A 91 -11.93 -13.81 -23.39
N ARG A 92 -12.56 -14.49 -24.36
CA ARG A 92 -11.86 -15.25 -25.41
C ARG A 92 -10.90 -14.37 -26.19
N ILE A 93 -11.34 -13.17 -26.61
CA ILE A 93 -10.48 -12.23 -27.36
C ILE A 93 -9.25 -11.82 -26.53
N MET A 94 -9.44 -11.60 -25.20
CA MET A 94 -8.32 -11.25 -24.31
C MET A 94 -7.38 -12.45 -24.07
N GLU A 95 -7.90 -13.67 -23.98
CA GLU A 95 -7.11 -14.88 -23.92
C GLU A 95 -6.24 -15.06 -25.18
N GLU A 96 -6.84 -14.95 -26.35
CA GLU A 96 -6.11 -15.01 -27.64
C GLU A 96 -5.01 -13.92 -27.74
N LYS A 97 -5.28 -12.71 -27.30
CA LYS A 97 -4.29 -11.62 -27.27
C LYS A 97 -3.21 -11.84 -26.20
N GLY A 98 -3.58 -12.37 -25.05
CA GLY A 98 -2.64 -12.70 -23.98
C GLY A 98 -1.63 -13.77 -24.44
N GLU A 99 -2.11 -14.83 -25.09
CA GLU A 99 -1.26 -15.86 -25.69
C GLU A 99 -0.31 -15.26 -26.74
N GLN A 100 -0.78 -14.36 -27.60
CA GLN A 100 0.07 -13.63 -28.56
C GLN A 100 1.13 -12.75 -27.89
N CYS A 101 0.87 -12.29 -26.66
CA CYS A 101 1.82 -11.54 -25.84
C CYS A 101 2.73 -12.44 -24.99
N GLY A 102 2.59 -13.77 -25.09
CA GLY A 102 3.37 -14.75 -24.32
C GLY A 102 2.84 -15.06 -22.92
N CYS A 103 1.60 -14.62 -22.58
CA CYS A 103 0.96 -14.99 -21.31
C CYS A 103 0.64 -16.48 -21.30
N ILE A 104 0.86 -17.15 -20.15
CA ILE A 104 0.64 -18.58 -19.97
C ILE A 104 -0.45 -18.80 -18.91
N GLY A 105 -1.30 -19.80 -19.14
CA GLY A 105 -2.32 -20.21 -18.18
C GLY A 105 -3.53 -19.28 -18.11
N ASP A 106 -4.21 -19.28 -16.97
CA ASP A 106 -5.43 -18.49 -16.78
C ASP A 106 -5.13 -17.01 -16.49
N GLN A 107 -6.01 -16.12 -16.89
CA GLN A 107 -5.90 -14.68 -16.71
C GLN A 107 -5.63 -14.24 -15.25
N ILE A 108 -5.99 -15.05 -14.25
CA ILE A 108 -5.71 -14.73 -12.85
C ILE A 108 -4.24 -14.89 -12.47
N SER A 109 -3.45 -15.66 -13.23
CA SER A 109 -2.01 -15.82 -13.00
C SER A 109 -1.16 -14.74 -13.66
N TRP A 110 -1.64 -14.11 -14.73
CA TRP A 110 -0.84 -13.16 -15.52
C TRP A 110 -0.31 -11.95 -14.74
N PRO A 111 -1.08 -11.32 -13.80
CA PRO A 111 -0.52 -10.27 -12.96
C PRO A 111 0.57 -10.76 -12.00
N ILE A 112 0.60 -12.05 -11.68
CA ILE A 112 1.61 -12.65 -10.78
C ILE A 112 2.96 -12.78 -11.49
N ASP A 113 2.94 -13.05 -12.80
CA ASP A 113 4.15 -13.25 -13.61
C ASP A 113 4.98 -11.96 -13.77
N VAL A 114 4.37 -10.78 -13.58
CA VAL A 114 5.07 -9.49 -13.70
C VAL A 114 5.51 -8.90 -12.36
N LEU A 115 5.24 -9.58 -11.25
CA LEU A 115 5.67 -9.15 -9.92
C LEU A 115 7.18 -9.26 -9.77
N VAL A 116 7.78 -8.24 -9.15
CA VAL A 116 9.18 -8.23 -8.75
C VAL A 116 9.30 -7.94 -7.26
N GLN A 117 10.49 -8.12 -6.69
CA GLN A 117 10.74 -7.89 -5.27
C GLN A 117 10.26 -6.51 -4.81
N GLY A 118 9.49 -6.50 -3.72
CA GLY A 118 8.89 -5.30 -3.14
C GLY A 118 7.53 -4.90 -3.72
N ASP A 119 6.99 -5.64 -4.70
CA ASP A 119 5.65 -5.41 -5.24
C ASP A 119 4.54 -5.99 -4.35
N VAL A 120 3.40 -5.30 -4.30
CA VAL A 120 2.14 -5.80 -3.71
C VAL A 120 1.13 -5.98 -4.84
N TYR A 121 0.55 -7.16 -4.95
CA TYR A 121 -0.50 -7.40 -5.93
C TYR A 121 -1.83 -6.82 -5.45
N VAL A 122 -2.31 -5.77 -6.13
CA VAL A 122 -3.55 -5.05 -5.81
C VAL A 122 -4.60 -5.36 -6.87
N ALA A 123 -5.70 -6.02 -6.49
CA ALA A 123 -6.74 -6.43 -7.44
C ALA A 123 -8.13 -5.94 -7.05
N ASP A 124 -8.79 -5.23 -7.98
CA ASP A 124 -10.22 -4.97 -7.86
C ASP A 124 -11.03 -6.04 -8.60
N VAL A 125 -11.85 -6.75 -7.83
CA VAL A 125 -12.79 -7.77 -8.34
C VAL A 125 -14.20 -7.43 -7.86
N TYR A 126 -14.54 -6.16 -7.88
CA TYR A 126 -15.83 -5.57 -7.52
C TYR A 126 -16.46 -6.11 -6.20
N GLY A 127 -15.63 -6.49 -5.22
CA GLY A 127 -16.10 -6.99 -3.92
C GLY A 127 -16.66 -8.41 -3.95
N LYS A 128 -16.33 -9.20 -4.99
CA LYS A 128 -16.92 -10.54 -5.18
C LYS A 128 -16.43 -11.53 -4.13
N ILE A 129 -17.37 -12.06 -3.33
CA ILE A 129 -17.11 -13.09 -2.33
C ILE A 129 -17.54 -14.46 -2.84
N GLU A 130 -18.84 -14.64 -3.18
CA GLU A 130 -19.33 -15.89 -3.72
C GLU A 130 -18.70 -16.21 -5.08
N ALA A 131 -18.10 -17.41 -5.20
CA ALA A 131 -17.30 -17.81 -6.36
C ALA A 131 -16.28 -16.70 -6.75
N GLY A 132 -15.69 -16.04 -5.74
CA GLY A 132 -14.84 -14.87 -5.90
C GLY A 132 -13.41 -15.08 -5.45
N ALA A 133 -12.99 -16.31 -5.12
CA ALA A 133 -11.62 -16.57 -4.70
C ALA A 133 -10.64 -16.43 -5.89
N VAL A 134 -9.88 -15.35 -5.90
CA VAL A 134 -8.92 -15.04 -6.98
C VAL A 134 -7.65 -15.87 -6.80
N ILE A 135 -7.21 -16.05 -5.56
CA ILE A 135 -6.02 -16.84 -5.22
C ILE A 135 -6.36 -17.89 -4.16
N GLY A 136 -5.57 -18.96 -4.15
CA GLY A 136 -5.43 -19.92 -3.07
C GLY A 136 -3.97 -20.00 -2.65
N ASP A 137 -3.57 -21.03 -1.94
CA ASP A 137 -2.23 -21.24 -1.39
C ASP A 137 -1.11 -21.29 -2.47
N ASN A 138 -1.34 -21.99 -3.57
CA ASN A 138 -0.37 -22.09 -4.67
C ASN A 138 -0.04 -20.73 -5.30
N LEU A 139 -1.07 -19.94 -5.64
CA LEU A 139 -0.85 -18.62 -6.22
C LEU A 139 -0.30 -17.63 -5.19
N SER A 140 -0.68 -17.75 -3.93
CA SER A 140 -0.11 -16.97 -2.83
C SER A 140 1.38 -17.29 -2.64
N THR A 141 1.77 -18.56 -2.74
CA THR A 141 3.17 -18.96 -2.72
C THR A 141 3.96 -18.35 -3.89
N ALA A 142 3.39 -18.37 -5.11
CA ALA A 142 4.01 -17.76 -6.29
C ALA A 142 4.16 -16.22 -6.12
N ILE A 143 3.13 -15.54 -5.63
CA ILE A 143 3.18 -14.10 -5.34
C ILE A 143 4.30 -13.81 -4.33
N TYR A 144 4.37 -14.56 -3.23
CA TYR A 144 5.39 -14.33 -2.20
C TYR A 144 6.80 -14.62 -2.72
N THR A 145 6.97 -15.69 -3.52
CA THR A 145 8.25 -16.02 -4.14
C THR A 145 8.75 -14.89 -5.05
N ASN A 146 7.86 -14.30 -5.86
CA ASN A 146 8.23 -13.26 -6.80
C ASN A 146 8.45 -11.91 -6.11
N SER A 147 7.61 -11.55 -5.13
CA SER A 147 7.57 -10.20 -4.57
C SER A 147 8.10 -10.07 -3.14
N GLY A 148 8.14 -11.15 -2.37
CA GLY A 148 8.40 -11.12 -0.93
C GLY A 148 7.31 -10.38 -0.13
N LYS A 149 6.12 -10.16 -0.74
CA LYS A 149 5.02 -9.39 -0.17
C LYS A 149 3.70 -10.17 -0.30
N GLY A 150 2.61 -9.51 0.03
CA GLY A 150 1.27 -10.08 -0.04
C GLY A 150 0.37 -9.37 -1.04
N VAL A 151 -0.93 -9.31 -0.72
CA VAL A 151 -1.95 -8.81 -1.63
C VAL A 151 -2.93 -7.86 -0.96
N VAL A 152 -3.57 -7.00 -1.77
CA VAL A 152 -4.79 -6.29 -1.42
C VAL A 152 -5.84 -6.63 -2.50
N HIS A 153 -6.78 -7.51 -2.17
CA HIS A 153 -7.78 -7.97 -3.11
C HIS A 153 -9.20 -7.59 -2.67
N ASN A 154 -9.87 -6.79 -3.47
CA ASN A 154 -11.30 -6.51 -3.30
C ASN A 154 -12.12 -7.73 -3.76
N ALA A 155 -11.89 -8.88 -3.11
CA ALA A 155 -12.41 -10.20 -3.44
C ALA A 155 -12.27 -11.17 -2.27
N ALA A 156 -12.70 -12.43 -2.49
CA ALA A 156 -12.37 -13.54 -1.61
C ALA A 156 -11.03 -14.20 -1.97
N VAL A 157 -10.52 -15.00 -1.02
CA VAL A 157 -9.47 -16.01 -1.24
C VAL A 157 -9.96 -17.37 -0.77
N ARG A 158 -9.30 -18.46 -1.18
CA ARG A 158 -9.54 -19.82 -0.73
C ARG A 158 -8.30 -20.42 -0.08
N ASP A 159 -8.37 -21.62 0.41
CA ASP A 159 -7.27 -22.38 1.00
C ASP A 159 -6.55 -21.59 2.11
N LEU A 160 -7.37 -21.02 3.05
CA LEU A 160 -6.90 -20.07 4.05
C LEU A 160 -5.76 -20.63 4.91
N GLU A 161 -5.85 -21.89 5.31
CA GLU A 161 -4.86 -22.57 6.12
C GLU A 161 -3.50 -22.61 5.40
N GLY A 162 -3.49 -22.99 4.13
CA GLY A 162 -2.28 -23.02 3.31
C GLY A 162 -1.69 -21.62 3.03
N ILE A 163 -2.55 -20.58 2.95
CA ILE A 163 -2.08 -19.19 2.88
C ILE A 163 -1.43 -18.77 4.20
N GLN A 164 -2.00 -19.15 5.33
CA GLN A 164 -1.47 -18.83 6.66
C GLN A 164 -0.14 -19.51 6.97
N ASP A 165 0.16 -20.61 6.30
CA ASP A 165 1.45 -21.32 6.40
C ASP A 165 2.58 -20.60 5.63
N ILE A 166 2.31 -19.54 4.86
CA ILE A 166 3.34 -18.76 4.14
C ILE A 166 3.86 -17.64 5.05
N PRO A 167 5.07 -17.79 5.67
CA PRO A 167 5.58 -16.80 6.61
C PRO A 167 5.79 -15.43 5.94
N GLY A 168 5.25 -14.37 6.52
CA GLY A 168 5.41 -13.02 6.01
C GLY A 168 4.45 -12.58 4.90
N PHE A 169 3.59 -13.48 4.40
CA PHE A 169 2.57 -13.15 3.41
C PHE A 169 1.38 -12.45 4.05
N ALA A 170 1.31 -11.14 3.97
CA ALA A 170 0.17 -10.36 4.49
C ALA A 170 -0.87 -10.12 3.39
N SER A 171 -2.13 -10.53 3.64
CA SER A 171 -3.21 -10.35 2.67
C SER A 171 -4.37 -9.58 3.27
N PHE A 172 -4.81 -8.55 2.59
CA PHE A 172 -6.01 -7.78 2.88
C PHE A 172 -7.07 -8.13 1.84
N VAL A 173 -8.15 -8.80 2.28
CA VAL A 173 -9.19 -9.37 1.41
C VAL A 173 -10.58 -9.07 1.95
N ARG A 174 -11.64 -9.30 1.17
CA ARG A 174 -13.02 -9.09 1.62
C ARG A 174 -13.62 -10.32 2.30
N GLY A 175 -13.08 -11.51 2.06
CA GLY A 175 -13.61 -12.74 2.66
C GLY A 175 -12.95 -14.01 2.16
N TRP A 176 -13.60 -15.11 2.46
CA TRP A 176 -13.19 -16.46 2.11
C TRP A 176 -14.30 -17.16 1.34
N HIS A 177 -13.95 -17.94 0.31
CA HIS A 177 -14.91 -18.77 -0.41
C HIS A 177 -14.18 -19.97 -1.06
N PRO A 178 -14.70 -21.20 -0.96
CA PRO A 178 -13.98 -22.38 -1.47
C PRO A 178 -13.93 -22.45 -3.00
N THR A 179 -14.82 -21.77 -3.71
CA THR A 179 -14.89 -21.80 -5.17
C THR A 179 -14.04 -20.70 -5.80
N TYR A 180 -13.14 -21.09 -6.72
CA TYR A 180 -12.29 -20.15 -7.47
C TYR A 180 -13.07 -19.25 -8.44
N ALA A 181 -12.54 -18.05 -8.68
CA ALA A 181 -13.24 -16.98 -9.41
C ALA A 181 -13.15 -17.11 -10.94
N SER A 182 -12.14 -17.78 -11.49
CA SER A 182 -11.82 -17.77 -12.92
C SER A 182 -13.01 -18.01 -13.86
N PRO A 183 -13.98 -18.94 -13.60
CA PRO A 183 -15.11 -19.13 -14.49
C PRO A 183 -16.07 -17.95 -14.56
N THR A 184 -16.03 -17.05 -13.58
CA THR A 184 -17.03 -15.98 -13.39
C THR A 184 -16.50 -14.59 -13.66
N ILE A 185 -15.18 -14.41 -13.79
CA ILE A 185 -14.51 -13.11 -13.98
C ILE A 185 -13.68 -13.10 -15.27
N MET A 186 -13.24 -11.93 -15.67
CA MET A 186 -12.26 -11.72 -16.74
C MET A 186 -11.36 -10.53 -16.39
N LEU A 187 -10.07 -10.63 -16.69
CA LEU A 187 -9.09 -9.57 -16.51
C LEU A 187 -9.27 -8.51 -17.60
N VAL A 188 -9.60 -7.28 -17.22
CA VAL A 188 -9.84 -6.18 -18.16
C VAL A 188 -8.72 -5.13 -18.16
N GLY A 189 -7.85 -5.17 -17.17
CA GLY A 189 -6.69 -4.28 -17.08
C GLY A 189 -5.63 -4.83 -16.15
N MET A 190 -4.37 -4.60 -16.51
CA MET A 190 -3.19 -4.85 -15.70
C MET A 190 -2.28 -3.62 -15.80
N ASN A 191 -1.65 -3.23 -14.69
CA ASN A 191 -0.96 -1.94 -14.60
C ASN A 191 -1.85 -0.79 -15.12
N CYS A 192 -3.05 -0.68 -14.55
CA CYS A 192 -4.04 0.35 -14.86
C CYS A 192 -4.54 1.01 -13.58
N PRO A 193 -5.07 2.24 -13.66
CA PRO A 193 -5.79 2.82 -12.53
C PRO A 193 -6.94 1.92 -12.12
N LEU A 194 -7.14 1.74 -10.83
CA LEU A 194 -8.28 1.00 -10.31
C LEU A 194 -8.90 1.70 -9.11
N ARG A 195 -10.13 1.32 -8.81
CA ARG A 195 -10.84 1.78 -7.62
C ARG A 195 -10.76 0.73 -6.51
N MET A 196 -10.29 1.12 -5.33
CA MET A 196 -10.31 0.28 -4.14
C MET A 196 -11.21 0.95 -3.10
N GLY A 197 -12.48 0.55 -3.06
CA GLY A 197 -13.50 1.25 -2.30
C GLY A 197 -13.69 2.68 -2.80
N GLN A 198 -13.28 3.67 -2.01
CA GLN A 198 -13.26 5.08 -2.40
C GLN A 198 -11.89 5.57 -2.90
N ALA A 199 -10.84 4.80 -2.71
CA ALA A 199 -9.50 5.16 -3.13
C ALA A 199 -9.29 4.93 -4.64
N THR A 200 -8.54 5.83 -5.27
CA THR A 200 -7.93 5.59 -6.57
C THR A 200 -6.53 5.06 -6.35
N VAL A 201 -6.22 3.92 -6.95
CA VAL A 201 -4.90 3.29 -6.87
C VAL A 201 -4.25 3.32 -8.23
N MET A 202 -3.06 3.93 -8.28
CA MET A 202 -2.24 3.91 -9.48
C MET A 202 -1.17 2.82 -9.38
N PRO A 203 -0.73 2.24 -10.51
CA PRO A 203 0.44 1.38 -10.51
C PRO A 203 1.67 2.13 -9.98
N GLY A 204 2.39 1.49 -9.04
CA GLY A 204 3.55 2.10 -8.38
C GLY A 204 3.23 2.88 -7.11
N ASP A 205 1.96 3.11 -6.76
CA ASP A 205 1.59 3.66 -5.44
C ASP A 205 2.17 2.80 -4.32
N VAL A 206 2.59 3.44 -3.23
CA VAL A 206 3.00 2.70 -2.05
C VAL A 206 1.77 2.24 -1.28
N VAL A 207 1.64 0.93 -1.15
CA VAL A 207 0.62 0.28 -0.34
C VAL A 207 1.12 0.21 1.09
N LEU A 208 0.37 0.75 2.04
CA LEU A 208 0.58 0.55 3.47
C LEU A 208 -0.68 -0.09 4.07
N GLY A 209 -0.58 -1.38 4.39
CA GLY A 209 -1.65 -2.16 5.03
C GLY A 209 -1.31 -2.43 6.50
N LYS A 210 -2.21 -2.08 7.39
CA LYS A 210 -2.15 -2.34 8.83
C LYS A 210 -3.53 -2.74 9.37
N GLU A 211 -3.63 -3.03 10.65
CA GLU A 211 -4.87 -3.47 11.29
C GLU A 211 -6.06 -2.53 11.03
N MET A 212 -5.83 -1.22 10.97
CA MET A 212 -6.88 -0.25 10.65
C MET A 212 -7.41 -0.37 9.21
N GLY A 213 -6.61 -0.88 8.28
CA GLY A 213 -6.96 -0.95 6.87
C GLY A 213 -5.76 -0.69 5.96
N VAL A 214 -6.03 -0.28 4.73
CA VAL A 214 -5.01 -0.05 3.70
C VAL A 214 -5.09 1.40 3.21
N ILE A 215 -3.94 2.05 3.10
CA ILE A 215 -3.80 3.37 2.49
C ILE A 215 -2.83 3.28 1.30
N PHE A 216 -3.16 4.02 0.23
CA PHE A 216 -2.40 4.06 -1.01
C PHE A 216 -1.74 5.43 -1.13
N VAL A 217 -0.41 5.45 -1.08
CA VAL A 217 0.37 6.69 -1.06
C VAL A 217 0.96 6.93 -2.45
N PRO A 218 0.63 8.06 -3.12
CA PRO A 218 1.27 8.44 -4.37
C PRO A 218 2.79 8.47 -4.22
N PRO A 219 3.56 7.93 -5.19
CA PRO A 219 5.01 7.75 -5.06
C PRO A 219 5.77 9.04 -4.71
N HIS A 220 5.39 10.17 -5.30
CA HIS A 220 6.01 11.48 -5.06
C HIS A 220 5.79 12.04 -3.64
N LEU A 221 4.80 11.52 -2.91
CA LEU A 221 4.53 11.88 -1.52
C LEU A 221 5.09 10.89 -0.50
N ALA A 222 5.65 9.76 -0.95
CA ALA A 222 6.10 8.70 -0.05
C ALA A 222 7.17 9.20 0.95
N GLU A 223 8.14 9.96 0.49
CA GLU A 223 9.18 10.51 1.37
C GLU A 223 8.62 11.53 2.36
N LYS A 224 7.75 12.44 1.91
CA LYS A 224 7.07 13.41 2.78
C LYS A 224 6.25 12.73 3.85
N VAL A 225 5.52 11.67 3.50
CA VAL A 225 4.73 10.87 4.45
C VAL A 225 5.65 10.27 5.52
N VAL A 226 6.77 9.66 5.13
CA VAL A 226 7.70 9.04 6.07
C VAL A 226 8.33 10.08 6.98
N GLN A 227 8.93 11.13 6.43
CA GLN A 227 9.62 12.18 7.20
C GLN A 227 8.68 12.85 8.20
N THR A 228 7.49 13.26 7.75
CA THR A 228 6.48 13.88 8.64
C THR A 228 6.07 12.91 9.75
N SER A 229 5.84 11.63 9.41
CA SER A 229 5.42 10.62 10.38
C SER A 229 6.48 10.30 11.43
N GLU A 230 7.74 10.25 11.04
CA GLU A 230 8.87 10.07 11.96
C GLU A 230 8.88 11.15 13.04
N ILE A 231 8.71 12.40 12.63
CA ILE A 231 8.64 13.54 13.54
C ILE A 231 7.39 13.51 14.41
N VAL A 232 6.21 13.29 13.82
CA VAL A 232 4.96 13.15 14.58
C VAL A 232 5.06 12.04 15.63
N SER A 233 5.73 10.93 15.30
CA SER A 233 5.95 9.83 16.24
C SER A 233 6.80 10.23 17.43
N LEU A 234 7.79 11.11 17.27
CA LEU A 234 8.58 11.65 18.38
C LEU A 234 7.72 12.52 19.30
N ARG A 235 6.89 13.41 18.71
CA ARG A 235 5.94 14.24 19.46
C ARG A 235 4.93 13.39 20.22
N ASP A 236 4.37 12.36 19.59
CA ASP A 236 3.45 11.42 20.22
C ASP A 236 4.09 10.68 21.40
N ARG A 237 5.35 10.24 21.23
CA ARG A 237 6.11 9.59 22.31
C ARG A 237 6.32 10.52 23.49
N PHE A 238 6.76 11.73 23.24
CA PHE A 238 6.94 12.75 24.27
C PHE A 238 5.61 13.10 24.95
N GLY A 239 4.57 13.41 24.19
CA GLY A 239 3.26 13.77 24.72
C GLY A 239 2.66 12.70 25.61
N LYS A 240 2.69 11.42 25.17
CA LYS A 240 2.23 10.27 25.98
C LYS A 240 3.04 10.11 27.26
N MET A 241 4.34 10.29 27.20
CA MET A 241 5.21 10.25 28.39
C MET A 241 4.83 11.35 29.38
N ARG A 242 4.72 12.59 28.93
CA ARG A 242 4.37 13.73 29.81
C ARG A 242 2.96 13.63 30.38
N LEU A 243 2.00 13.06 29.60
CA LEU A 243 0.67 12.74 30.12
C LEU A 243 0.72 11.68 31.24
N SER A 244 1.52 10.61 31.05
CA SER A 244 1.66 9.55 32.08
C SER A 244 2.33 10.05 33.35
N GLU A 245 3.23 11.02 33.27
CA GLU A 245 3.86 11.70 34.41
C GLU A 245 2.92 12.70 35.10
N GLY A 246 1.78 13.04 34.51
CA GLY A 246 0.89 14.09 34.98
C GLY A 246 1.45 15.52 34.85
N ARG A 247 2.49 15.70 34.05
CA ARG A 247 3.14 17.01 33.86
C ARG A 247 2.29 17.96 33.05
N TYR A 248 1.59 17.46 32.04
CA TYR A 248 0.64 18.21 31.22
C TYR A 248 -0.74 17.53 31.21
N THR A 249 -1.77 18.34 30.98
CA THR A 249 -3.14 17.84 30.82
C THR A 249 -3.40 17.39 29.37
N PRO A 250 -4.42 16.53 29.11
CA PRO A 250 -4.81 16.17 27.74
C PRO A 250 -5.11 17.38 26.87
N GLY A 251 -5.79 18.41 27.41
CA GLY A 251 -6.10 19.63 26.67
C GLY A 251 -4.88 20.51 26.32
N GLN A 252 -3.73 20.30 26.97
CA GLN A 252 -2.48 20.96 26.62
C GLN A 252 -1.71 20.19 25.54
N ILE A 253 -1.74 18.87 25.58
CA ILE A 253 -1.00 18.00 24.63
C ILE A 253 -1.78 17.83 23.32
N ASP A 254 -3.12 17.72 23.38
CA ASP A 254 -3.98 17.47 22.20
C ASP A 254 -4.40 18.77 21.49
N ARG A 255 -3.46 19.70 21.37
CA ARG A 255 -3.59 20.99 20.66
C ARG A 255 -2.23 21.49 20.20
N ARG A 256 -2.21 22.63 19.51
CA ARG A 256 -0.93 23.31 19.24
C ARG A 256 -0.24 23.61 20.57
N TRP A 257 1.01 23.18 20.69
CA TRP A 257 1.80 23.34 21.90
C TRP A 257 2.19 24.79 22.16
N THR A 258 2.30 25.14 23.42
CA THR A 258 2.85 26.42 23.86
C THR A 258 4.37 26.40 23.75
N ASP A 259 5.02 27.57 23.77
CA ASP A 259 6.48 27.69 23.75
C ASP A 259 7.15 26.92 24.91
N GLU A 260 6.48 26.81 26.06
CA GLU A 260 6.95 26.03 27.23
C GLU A 260 6.99 24.52 26.88
N ILE A 261 5.94 23.99 26.25
CA ILE A 261 5.88 22.57 25.89
C ILE A 261 6.88 22.28 24.76
N GLU A 262 7.03 23.19 23.80
CA GLU A 262 8.02 23.06 22.71
C GLU A 262 9.45 23.08 23.26
N ALA A 263 9.75 23.90 24.26
CA ALA A 263 11.05 23.93 24.91
C ALA A 263 11.33 22.63 25.67
N ASP A 264 10.35 22.12 26.44
CA ASP A 264 10.46 20.83 27.12
C ASP A 264 10.64 19.67 26.12
N PHE A 265 9.97 19.71 24.99
CA PHE A 265 10.17 18.72 23.91
C PHE A 265 11.59 18.81 23.34
N ALA A 266 12.09 19.99 23.06
CA ALA A 266 13.46 20.18 22.54
C ALA A 266 14.51 19.66 23.53
N GLU A 267 14.38 19.96 24.83
CA GLU A 267 15.26 19.43 25.87
C GLU A 267 15.20 17.91 25.94
N TRP A 268 13.99 17.34 25.86
CA TRP A 268 13.80 15.88 25.87
C TRP A 268 14.47 15.24 24.63
N VAL A 269 14.31 15.81 23.46
CA VAL A 269 14.91 15.32 22.22
C VAL A 269 16.43 15.33 22.33
N GLU A 270 17.04 16.44 22.76
CA GLU A 270 18.49 16.55 22.92
C GLU A 270 19.04 15.52 23.94
N ALA A 271 18.31 15.29 25.02
CA ALA A 271 18.70 14.30 26.04
C ALA A 271 18.66 12.86 25.54
N HIS A 272 17.87 12.53 24.50
CA HIS A 272 17.66 11.16 24.00
C HIS A 272 18.09 11.00 22.53
N ILE A 273 18.74 11.98 21.94
CA ILE A 273 18.97 12.08 20.50
C ILE A 273 19.66 10.85 19.88
N ASP A 274 20.55 10.21 20.64
CA ASP A 274 21.28 9.01 20.20
C ASP A 274 20.44 7.72 20.31
N GLU A 275 19.27 7.78 20.96
CA GLU A 275 18.35 6.67 21.13
C GLU A 275 17.14 6.74 20.18
N LEU A 276 17.00 7.86 19.46
CA LEU A 276 15.86 8.10 18.59
C LEU A 276 16.06 7.40 17.24
N PRO A 277 14.99 6.84 16.64
CA PRO A 277 15.07 6.12 15.37
C PRO A 277 15.18 7.03 14.14
N VAL A 278 15.29 8.34 14.34
CA VAL A 278 15.37 9.37 13.29
C VAL A 278 16.77 9.95 13.27
N PRO A 279 17.41 10.17 12.09
CA PRO A 279 18.72 10.77 12.00
C PRO A 279 18.81 12.12 12.71
N ARG A 280 19.94 12.36 13.40
CA ARG A 280 20.18 13.58 14.19
C ARG A 280 19.99 14.85 13.37
N GLU A 281 20.50 14.87 12.13
CA GLU A 281 20.39 16.01 11.23
C GLU A 281 18.93 16.33 10.92
N THR A 282 18.10 15.32 10.64
CA THR A 282 16.67 15.47 10.36
C THR A 282 15.93 16.06 11.57
N ILE A 283 16.25 15.58 12.77
CA ILE A 283 15.64 16.11 14.01
C ILE A 283 16.05 17.57 14.23
N GLN A 284 17.32 17.89 14.05
CA GLN A 284 17.83 19.27 14.24
C GLN A 284 17.25 20.26 13.22
N GLU A 285 17.08 19.81 11.97
CA GLU A 285 16.44 20.62 10.92
C GLU A 285 14.97 20.89 11.27
N TYR A 286 14.26 19.88 11.69
CA TYR A 286 12.88 19.96 12.16
C TYR A 286 12.71 20.92 13.35
N LEU A 287 13.55 20.83 14.38
CA LEU A 287 13.49 21.74 15.54
C LEU A 287 13.74 23.21 15.16
N LYS A 288 14.45 23.47 14.06
CA LYS A 288 14.67 24.84 13.55
C LYS A 288 13.47 25.40 12.81
N GLU A 289 12.79 24.56 12.00
CA GLU A 289 11.75 25.03 11.10
C GLU A 289 10.38 25.15 11.77
N ARG A 290 10.11 24.45 12.87
CA ARG A 290 8.81 24.40 13.59
C ARG A 290 7.62 24.26 12.64
N THR A 291 7.74 23.43 11.61
CA THR A 291 6.73 23.23 10.53
C THR A 291 5.67 22.22 10.94
N TRP A 292 4.55 22.69 11.45
CA TRP A 292 3.29 21.98 11.60
C TRP A 292 2.09 22.81 11.22
#